data_fc9c0a1c822fb785ff058621dd03a2c9
#
_entry.id   fc9c0a1c822fb785ff058621dd03a2c9
#
_cell.length_a   1.000
_cell.length_b   1.000
_cell.length_c   1.000
_cell.angle_alpha   90.00
_cell.angle_beta   90.00
_cell.angle_gamma   90.00
#
_symmetry.space_group_name_H-M   'P 1'
#
loop_
_entity.id
_entity.type
_entity.pdbx_description
1 polymer ?
#
loop_
_entity_poly.entity_id
_entity_poly.type
_entity_poly.pdbx_seq_one_letter_code
_entity_poly.pdbx_strand_id
1 'polypeptide(L)'
;MLKKDVVKKFQEVAGRVDMKLSQETVSNLFDVLTVTLAECYQDMEAGEKTNIGDLVLEKKEVKESTKKCSLPGKEKEYIVPAHLKPVVKFKPKFVKENKIEL
;
A
#
# COMPACT_ATOMS: atom_id res chain seq x y z
N MET A 1 5.87 -13.32 7.63
CA MET A 1 7.05 -12.76 6.94
C MET A 1 7.40 -11.42 7.55
N LEU A 2 8.64 -11.21 7.90
CA LEU A 2 9.11 -9.97 8.49
C LEU A 2 9.77 -9.07 7.44
N LYS A 3 9.93 -7.77 7.76
CA LYS A 3 10.62 -6.82 6.86
C LYS A 3 12.00 -7.34 6.42
N LYS A 4 12.76 -7.95 7.33
CA LYS A 4 14.09 -8.53 7.01
C LYS A 4 14.02 -9.62 5.94
N ASP A 5 12.94 -10.39 5.90
CA ASP A 5 12.75 -11.44 4.89
C ASP A 5 12.46 -10.82 3.52
N VAL A 6 11.69 -9.74 3.48
CA VAL A 6 11.43 -8.96 2.26
C VAL A 6 12.72 -8.31 1.75
N VAL A 7 13.54 -7.75 2.65
CA VAL A 7 14.84 -7.16 2.29
C VAL A 7 15.76 -8.19 1.63
N LYS A 8 15.84 -9.40 2.20
CA LYS A 8 16.63 -10.49 1.63
C LYS A 8 16.13 -10.91 0.25
N LYS A 9 14.82 -11.03 0.09
CA LYS A 9 14.21 -11.35 -1.20
C LYS A 9 14.51 -10.27 -2.23
N PHE A 10 14.42 -9.02 -1.84
CA PHE A 10 14.74 -7.89 -2.72
C PHE A 10 16.20 -7.95 -3.18
N GLN A 11 17.16 -8.25 -2.28
CA GLN A 11 18.56 -8.43 -2.64
C GLN A 11 18.74 -9.56 -3.65
N GLU A 12 18.05 -10.68 -3.45
CA GLU A 12 18.09 -11.83 -4.35
C GLU A 12 17.59 -11.47 -5.74
N VAL A 13 16.44 -10.82 -5.81
CA VAL A 13 15.85 -10.37 -7.10
C VAL A 13 16.75 -9.34 -7.79
N ALA A 14 17.28 -8.38 -7.04
CA ALA A 14 18.23 -7.40 -7.56
C ALA A 14 19.48 -8.06 -8.13
N GLY A 15 19.97 -9.10 -7.47
CA GLY A 15 21.13 -9.88 -7.93
C GLY A 15 20.90 -10.55 -9.29
N ARG A 16 19.66 -10.90 -9.63
CA ARG A 16 19.31 -11.47 -10.94
C ARG A 16 19.49 -10.50 -12.09
N VAL A 17 19.51 -9.19 -11.80
CA VAL A 17 19.74 -8.13 -12.79
C VAL A 17 21.07 -7.39 -12.53
N ASP A 18 22.01 -8.09 -11.91
CA ASP A 18 23.37 -7.62 -11.62
C ASP A 18 23.43 -6.38 -10.70
N MET A 19 22.45 -6.21 -9.83
CA MET A 19 22.44 -5.15 -8.82
C MET A 19 22.85 -5.72 -7.47
N LYS A 20 24.00 -5.29 -6.96
CA LYS A 20 24.45 -5.67 -5.61
C LYS A 20 24.08 -4.58 -4.63
N LEU A 21 23.14 -4.90 -3.73
CA LEU A 21 22.65 -3.98 -2.71
C LEU A 21 22.84 -4.58 -1.33
N SER A 22 23.31 -3.77 -0.38
CA SER A 22 23.39 -4.17 1.02
C SER A 22 22.00 -4.17 1.67
N GLN A 23 21.85 -4.89 2.78
CA GLN A 23 20.58 -4.90 3.54
C GLN A 23 20.23 -3.49 4.03
N GLU A 24 21.22 -2.71 4.46
CA GLU A 24 21.02 -1.33 4.90
C GLU A 24 20.50 -0.45 3.76
N THR A 25 21.11 -0.55 2.57
CA THR A 25 20.68 0.20 1.39
C THR A 25 19.25 -0.16 1.00
N VAL A 26 18.89 -1.44 0.98
CA VAL A 26 17.54 -1.89 0.65
C VAL A 26 16.53 -1.39 1.67
N SER A 27 16.85 -1.46 2.95
CA SER A 27 15.97 -0.93 4.01
C SER A 27 15.74 0.57 3.83
N ASN A 28 16.80 1.32 3.52
CA ASN A 28 16.71 2.75 3.26
C ASN A 28 15.86 3.05 2.00
N LEU A 29 15.98 2.23 0.96
CA LEU A 29 15.15 2.38 -0.25
C LEU A 29 13.66 2.18 0.05
N PHE A 30 13.31 1.23 0.92
CA PHE A 30 11.92 1.05 1.34
C PHE A 30 11.40 2.28 2.10
N ASP A 31 12.22 2.86 2.97
CA ASP A 31 11.84 4.07 3.70
C ASP A 31 11.64 5.25 2.75
N VAL A 32 12.56 5.42 1.79
CA VAL A 32 12.44 6.45 0.75
C VAL A 32 11.18 6.24 -0.09
N LEU A 33 10.89 5.00 -0.48
CA LEU A 33 9.69 4.69 -1.25
C LEU A 33 8.42 5.06 -0.49
N THR A 34 8.35 4.74 0.80
CA THR A 34 7.20 5.05 1.65
C THR A 34 6.96 6.55 1.72
N VAL A 35 8.02 7.33 1.96
CA VAL A 35 7.93 8.80 1.99
C VAL A 35 7.53 9.35 0.64
N THR A 36 8.11 8.81 -0.44
CA THR A 36 7.78 9.23 -1.81
C THR A 36 6.30 9.02 -2.12
N LEU A 37 5.76 7.85 -1.75
CA LEU A 37 4.33 7.57 -1.95
C LEU A 37 3.45 8.52 -1.15
N ALA A 38 3.84 8.84 0.08
CA ALA A 38 3.10 9.77 0.93
C ALA A 38 3.07 11.18 0.32
N GLU A 39 4.19 11.66 -0.20
CA GLU A 39 4.27 12.97 -0.85
C GLU A 39 3.49 13.00 -2.16
N CYS A 40 3.59 11.95 -2.98
CA CYS A 40 2.77 11.82 -4.19
C CYS A 40 1.29 11.86 -3.86
N TYR A 41 0.87 11.17 -2.80
CA TYR A 41 -0.51 11.19 -2.35
C TYR A 41 -0.97 12.59 -1.98
N GLN A 42 -0.13 13.38 -1.30
CA GLN A 42 -0.47 14.77 -0.97
C GLN A 42 -0.68 15.65 -2.20
N ASP A 43 0.08 15.39 -3.26
CA ASP A 43 0.01 16.16 -4.51
C ASP A 43 -1.16 15.73 -5.42
N MET A 44 -1.79 14.59 -5.14
CA MET A 44 -2.89 14.07 -5.93
C MET A 44 -4.21 14.78 -5.63
N GLU A 45 -5.10 14.81 -6.62
CA GLU A 45 -6.47 15.26 -6.44
C GLU A 45 -7.36 14.11 -5.95
N ALA A 46 -8.47 14.46 -5.29
CA ALA A 46 -9.44 13.47 -4.82
C ALA A 46 -9.92 12.57 -5.97
N GLY A 47 -9.86 11.26 -5.76
CA GLY A 47 -10.26 10.27 -6.77
C GLY A 47 -9.19 9.96 -7.81
N GLU A 48 -8.06 10.68 -7.81
CA GLU A 48 -6.98 10.44 -8.76
C GLU A 48 -6.30 9.09 -8.53
N LYS A 49 -5.86 8.47 -9.62
CA LYS A 49 -5.09 7.23 -9.61
C LYS A 49 -3.78 7.45 -10.35
N THR A 50 -2.68 7.05 -9.74
CA THR A 50 -1.33 7.14 -10.33
C THR A 50 -0.78 5.74 -10.53
N ASN A 51 -0.37 5.44 -11.76
CA ASN A 51 0.23 4.16 -12.11
C ASN A 51 1.73 4.17 -11.80
N ILE A 52 2.17 3.16 -11.05
CA ILE A 52 3.58 2.97 -10.69
C ILE A 52 3.95 1.54 -11.06
N GLY A 53 4.33 1.33 -12.34
CA GLY A 53 4.53 -0.02 -12.84
C GLY A 53 3.26 -0.85 -12.72
N ASP A 54 3.31 -1.97 -11.99
CA ASP A 54 2.16 -2.83 -11.72
C ASP A 54 1.36 -2.43 -10.48
N LEU A 55 1.76 -1.34 -9.82
CA LEU A 55 1.06 -0.78 -8.66
C LEU A 55 0.23 0.43 -9.08
N VAL A 56 -0.86 0.66 -8.36
CA VAL A 56 -1.70 1.85 -8.51
C VAL A 56 -1.86 2.49 -7.14
N LEU A 57 -1.45 3.77 -7.05
CA LEU A 57 -1.72 4.59 -5.87
C LEU A 57 -2.99 5.40 -6.14
N GLU A 58 -3.95 5.30 -5.25
CA GLU A 58 -5.24 5.97 -5.36
C GLU A 58 -5.48 6.88 -4.16
N LYS A 59 -5.93 8.09 -4.42
CA LYS A 59 -6.47 9.01 -3.39
C LYS A 59 -7.96 8.78 -3.30
N LYS A 60 -8.35 7.75 -2.55
CA LYS A 60 -9.72 7.25 -2.50
C LYS A 60 -10.61 8.12 -1.61
N GLU A 61 -11.77 8.49 -2.14
CA GLU A 61 -12.82 9.11 -1.35
C GLU A 61 -13.60 8.04 -0.60
N VAL A 62 -13.77 8.25 0.71
CA VAL A 62 -14.59 7.40 1.56
C VAL A 62 -15.78 8.23 2.02
N LYS A 63 -16.99 7.77 1.70
CA LYS A 63 -18.21 8.45 2.10
C LYS A 63 -18.46 8.31 3.60
N GLU A 64 -19.15 9.29 4.17
CA GLU A 64 -19.63 9.22 5.54
C GLU A 64 -20.40 7.93 5.76
N SER A 65 -20.10 7.25 6.87
CA SER A 65 -20.76 6.01 7.25
C SER A 65 -21.03 5.97 8.75
N THR A 66 -22.07 5.25 9.13
CA THR A 66 -22.40 5.00 10.54
C THR A 66 -21.92 3.59 10.90
N LYS A 67 -21.09 3.47 11.92
CA LYS A 67 -20.63 2.19 12.44
C LYS A 67 -21.22 1.95 13.81
N LYS A 68 -21.60 0.69 14.09
CA LYS A 68 -22.07 0.25 15.39
C LYS A 68 -20.95 -0.46 16.12
N CYS A 69 -20.71 -0.06 17.37
CA CYS A 69 -19.83 -0.79 18.26
C CYS A 69 -20.64 -1.92 18.90
N SER A 70 -20.23 -3.18 18.71
CA SER A 70 -20.95 -4.37 19.17
C SER A 70 -20.40 -4.92 20.49
N LEU A 71 -19.84 -4.09 21.34
CA LEU A 71 -19.40 -4.53 22.67
C LEU A 71 -20.62 -4.76 23.57
N PRO A 72 -20.70 -5.91 24.28
CA PRO A 72 -21.81 -6.19 25.19
C PRO A 72 -21.98 -5.10 26.24
N GLY A 73 -23.18 -4.52 26.36
CA GLY A 73 -23.50 -3.47 27.31
C GLY A 73 -23.07 -2.06 26.92
N LYS A 74 -22.47 -1.88 25.76
CA LYS A 74 -22.05 -0.56 25.25
C LYS A 74 -22.30 -0.47 23.73
N GLU A 75 -23.55 -0.51 23.32
CA GLU A 75 -23.93 -0.22 21.97
C GLU A 75 -23.83 1.30 21.73
N LYS A 76 -22.81 1.71 21.00
CA LYS A 76 -22.68 3.10 20.56
C LYS A 76 -22.60 3.13 19.04
N GLU A 77 -23.45 3.95 18.45
CA GLU A 77 -23.31 4.33 17.05
C GLU A 77 -22.35 5.51 16.99
N TYR A 78 -21.40 5.44 16.06
CA TYR A 78 -20.54 6.57 15.77
C TYR A 78 -20.49 6.82 14.27
N ILE A 79 -20.37 8.10 13.93
CA ILE A 79 -20.32 8.54 12.54
C ILE A 79 -18.86 8.66 12.14
N VAL A 80 -18.48 7.96 11.06
CA VAL A 80 -17.18 8.15 10.42
C VAL A 80 -17.39 9.21 9.34
N PRO A 81 -16.80 10.41 9.48
CA PRO A 81 -16.97 11.47 8.49
C PRO A 81 -16.37 11.08 7.14
N ALA A 82 -16.87 11.69 6.09
CA ALA A 82 -16.26 11.55 4.76
C ALA A 82 -14.81 12.00 4.81
N HIS A 83 -13.92 11.23 4.17
CA HIS A 83 -12.50 11.51 4.19
C HIS A 83 -11.81 10.95 2.95
N LEU A 84 -10.56 11.33 2.78
CA LEU A 84 -9.67 10.79 1.74
C LEU A 84 -8.67 9.86 2.41
N LYS A 85 -8.35 8.75 1.75
CA LYS A 85 -7.32 7.83 2.23
C LYS A 85 -6.44 7.32 1.10
N PRO A 86 -5.15 7.06 1.38
CA PRO A 86 -4.27 6.42 0.40
C PRO A 86 -4.59 4.93 0.30
N VAL A 87 -4.65 4.43 -0.93
CA VAL A 87 -4.80 3.01 -1.22
C VAL A 87 -3.77 2.64 -2.26
N VAL A 88 -3.01 1.57 -2.01
CA VAL A 88 -2.08 1.00 -2.98
C VAL A 88 -2.55 -0.42 -3.30
N LYS A 89 -2.69 -0.72 -4.57
CA LYS A 89 -3.12 -2.05 -5.02
C LYS A 89 -2.42 -2.43 -6.32
N PHE A 90 -2.39 -3.71 -6.61
CA PHE A 90 -1.89 -4.20 -7.89
C PHE A 90 -2.90 -3.96 -9.00
N LYS A 91 -2.41 -3.74 -10.23
CA LYS A 91 -3.26 -3.69 -11.41
C LYS A 91 -3.97 -5.02 -11.63
N PRO A 92 -5.18 -5.03 -12.21
CA PRO A 92 -5.93 -6.27 -12.48
C PRO A 92 -5.13 -7.29 -13.29
N LYS A 93 -4.32 -6.85 -14.25
CA LYS A 93 -3.45 -7.72 -15.03
C LYS A 93 -2.46 -8.49 -14.15
N PHE A 94 -1.80 -7.80 -13.21
CA PHE A 94 -0.86 -8.40 -12.27
C PHE A 94 -1.57 -9.43 -11.38
N VAL A 95 -2.75 -9.07 -10.86
CA VAL A 95 -3.56 -9.96 -10.01
C VAL A 95 -3.93 -11.25 -10.75
N LYS A 96 -4.33 -11.12 -12.02
CA LYS A 96 -4.70 -12.26 -12.85
C LYS A 96 -3.50 -13.18 -13.15
N GLU A 97 -2.35 -12.59 -13.47
CA GLU A 97 -1.13 -13.34 -13.80
C GLU A 97 -0.52 -14.07 -12.59
N ASN A 98 -0.76 -13.57 -11.39
CA ASN A 98 -0.19 -14.09 -10.14
C ASN A 98 -1.23 -14.81 -9.27
N LYS A 99 -2.38 -15.13 -9.82
CA LYS A 99 -3.42 -15.86 -9.11
C LYS A 99 -2.98 -17.31 -8.84
N ILE A 100 -3.12 -17.72 -7.59
CA ILE A 100 -2.85 -19.09 -7.17
C ILE A 100 -4.17 -19.75 -6.80
N GLU A 101 -4.52 -20.82 -7.48
CA GLU A 101 -5.72 -21.61 -7.17
C GLU A 101 -5.44 -22.60 -6.06
N LEU A 102 -6.38 -22.72 -5.13
CA LEU A 102 -6.30 -23.67 -4.01
C LEU A 102 -7.01 -24.99 -4.35
#